data_102b50df7e7843653bc596baeec0bf10
#
_entry.id   102b50df7e7843653bc596baeec0bf10
#
_cell.length_a   1.000
_cell.length_b   1.000
_cell.length_c   1.000
_cell.angle_alpha   90.00
_cell.angle_beta   90.00
_cell.angle_gamma   90.00
#
_symmetry.space_group_name_H-M   'P 1'
#
loop_
_entity.id
_entity.type
_entity.pdbx_description
1 polymer ?
#
loop_
_entity_poly.entity_id
_entity_poly.type
_entity_poly.pdbx_seq_one_letter_code
_entity_poly.pdbx_strand_id
1 'polypeptide(L)'
;EISECLVGSEMCIRDRDCLYLNVWTPGIADGKKRPVLVWLHGGGFTNGSGIEQDGYHGENISREGNIVFCSINHRLGPIGFSDLSGVGGEAYKDSGNVGMLDIIAALRWVHDNIANFGGDPGNVTVMGQSGGGSKVCTVAAMPAAKGLIHRAVALSGSTVGASDQVMTRKVGEYILREAGLTASQLDKLQRIPWREYLDIADRACKKCWEDQGISMRRTFGPVADDRNIPAGVFYSGESHLESPVVPMIFCTTFHEWNPNRADAALEKITQDGVCLLYTSPSPRDTR
;
A
#
# COMPACT_ATOMS: atom_id res chain seq x y z
N GLU A 1 -8.12 -29.12 10.65
CA GLU A 1 -7.00 -28.40 11.29
C GLU A 1 -6.39 -27.41 10.31
N ILE A 2 -7.18 -26.42 9.91
CA ILE A 2 -6.71 -25.28 9.08
C ILE A 2 -6.78 -23.99 9.92
N SER A 3 -7.02 -24.09 11.22
CA SER A 3 -7.53 -22.98 12.00
C SER A 3 -6.51 -22.08 12.70
N GLU A 4 -5.22 -22.32 12.65
CA GLU A 4 -4.26 -21.48 13.39
C GLU A 4 -3.19 -20.79 12.54
N CYS A 5 -3.17 -21.00 11.23
CA CYS A 5 -2.06 -20.51 10.40
C CYS A 5 -2.29 -19.17 9.69
N LEU A 6 -3.48 -18.58 9.71
CA LEU A 6 -3.82 -17.66 8.64
C LEU A 6 -4.57 -16.39 9.08
N VAL A 7 -4.27 -15.83 10.23
CA VAL A 7 -4.89 -14.56 10.64
C VAL A 7 -3.89 -13.42 10.53
N GLY A 8 -4.15 -12.51 9.59
CA GLY A 8 -3.58 -11.18 9.55
C GLY A 8 -2.15 -11.06 9.00
N SER A 9 -1.54 -9.96 9.35
CA SER A 9 -0.18 -9.54 9.00
C SER A 9 0.92 -10.59 9.17
N GLU A 10 0.70 -11.58 10.01
CA GLU A 10 1.66 -12.64 10.27
C GLU A 10 1.97 -13.51 9.05
N MET A 11 1.04 -13.65 8.09
CA MET A 11 1.25 -14.51 6.92
C MET A 11 2.28 -13.93 5.95
N CYS A 12 2.16 -12.66 5.60
CA CYS A 12 3.16 -11.97 4.77
C CYS A 12 4.52 -11.84 5.45
N ILE A 13 4.51 -11.90 6.76
CA ILE A 13 5.68 -11.71 7.60
C ILE A 13 6.37 -13.05 7.89
N ARG A 14 5.64 -14.17 8.05
CA ARG A 14 6.22 -15.45 8.46
C ARG A 14 7.08 -16.14 7.41
N ASP A 15 6.72 -16.09 6.13
CA ASP A 15 7.34 -16.94 5.12
C ASP A 15 7.95 -16.20 3.93
N ARG A 16 7.75 -14.88 3.82
CA ARG A 16 8.08 -14.09 2.62
C ARG A 16 7.38 -14.57 1.34
N ASP A 17 6.60 -15.64 1.43
CA ASP A 17 5.74 -16.18 0.39
C ASP A 17 4.29 -15.87 0.74
N CYS A 18 3.89 -14.64 0.43
CA CYS A 18 2.58 -14.11 0.81
C CYS A 18 1.79 -13.56 -0.38
N LEU A 19 2.31 -13.71 -1.59
CA LEU A 19 1.70 -13.11 -2.78
C LEU A 19 0.58 -14.00 -3.31
N TYR A 20 -0.55 -13.98 -2.61
CA TYR A 20 -1.77 -14.70 -2.97
C TYR A 20 -2.91 -13.74 -3.24
N LEU A 21 -3.86 -14.20 -4.03
CA LEU A 21 -5.14 -13.54 -4.23
C LEU A 21 -6.26 -14.57 -4.13
N ASN A 22 -7.43 -14.10 -3.70
CA ASN A 22 -8.65 -14.89 -3.67
C ASN A 22 -9.62 -14.35 -4.73
N VAL A 23 -10.37 -15.23 -5.36
CA VAL A 23 -11.38 -14.87 -6.36
C VAL A 23 -12.71 -15.51 -6.00
N TRP A 24 -13.76 -14.69 -5.92
CA TRP A 24 -15.14 -15.15 -5.79
C TRP A 24 -15.90 -14.73 -7.04
N THR A 25 -16.62 -15.69 -7.61
CA THR A 25 -17.37 -15.48 -8.85
C THR A 25 -18.69 -16.25 -8.84
N PRO A 26 -19.78 -15.69 -9.40
CA PRO A 26 -21.03 -16.41 -9.60
C PRO A 26 -20.95 -17.48 -10.70
N GLY A 27 -19.90 -17.49 -11.52
CA GLY A 27 -19.78 -18.47 -12.59
C GLY A 27 -18.44 -18.46 -13.27
N ILE A 28 -17.90 -19.65 -13.54
CA ILE A 28 -16.60 -19.89 -14.17
C ILE A 28 -16.83 -20.14 -15.68
N ALA A 29 -16.03 -19.53 -16.53
CA ALA A 29 -15.99 -19.73 -17.98
C ALA A 29 -17.38 -19.64 -18.68
N ASP A 30 -18.29 -18.83 -18.12
CA ASP A 30 -19.66 -18.69 -18.63
C ASP A 30 -19.82 -17.57 -19.68
N GLY A 31 -18.72 -16.93 -20.06
CA GLY A 31 -18.67 -15.87 -21.10
C GLY A 31 -19.31 -14.54 -20.65
N LYS A 32 -19.80 -14.43 -19.41
CA LYS A 32 -20.37 -13.19 -18.89
C LYS A 32 -19.25 -12.25 -18.47
N LYS A 33 -19.21 -11.09 -19.07
CA LYS A 33 -18.24 -10.03 -18.78
C LYS A 33 -18.67 -9.23 -17.53
N ARG A 34 -18.52 -9.83 -16.34
CA ARG A 34 -18.91 -9.18 -15.08
C ARG A 34 -17.91 -8.10 -14.71
N PRO A 35 -18.36 -7.00 -14.06
CA PRO A 35 -17.46 -6.07 -13.42
C PRO A 35 -16.55 -6.80 -12.41
N VAL A 36 -15.31 -6.36 -12.30
CA VAL A 36 -14.32 -6.90 -11.37
C VAL A 36 -14.04 -5.88 -10.29
N LEU A 37 -14.13 -6.28 -9.04
CA LEU A 37 -13.77 -5.47 -7.89
C LEU A 37 -12.56 -6.08 -7.19
N VAL A 38 -11.45 -5.32 -7.15
CA VAL A 38 -10.22 -5.71 -6.46
C VAL A 38 -10.12 -4.94 -5.14
N TRP A 39 -10.12 -5.68 -4.05
CA TRP A 39 -10.02 -5.14 -2.69
C TRP A 39 -8.59 -5.07 -2.22
N LEU A 40 -8.20 -3.88 -1.74
CA LEU A 40 -6.93 -3.59 -1.06
C LEU A 40 -7.21 -3.39 0.43
N HIS A 41 -6.72 -4.31 1.27
CA HIS A 41 -6.97 -4.28 2.72
C HIS A 41 -6.35 -3.07 3.43
N GLY A 42 -6.86 -2.74 4.61
CA GLY A 42 -6.39 -1.67 5.48
C GLY A 42 -5.08 -1.99 6.22
N GLY A 43 -4.92 -1.42 7.41
CA GLY A 43 -3.72 -1.63 8.25
C GLY A 43 -2.49 -0.83 7.83
N GLY A 44 -2.68 0.33 7.19
CA GLY A 44 -1.60 1.15 6.65
C GLY A 44 -0.83 0.41 5.56
N PHE A 45 0.48 0.56 5.58
CA PHE A 45 1.42 -0.23 4.79
C PHE A 45 2.20 -1.23 5.66
N THR A 46 1.73 -1.47 6.89
CA THR A 46 2.47 -2.18 7.94
C THR A 46 1.90 -3.56 8.23
N ASN A 47 0.57 -3.70 8.26
CA ASN A 47 -0.14 -4.92 8.62
C ASN A 47 -1.41 -5.11 7.80
N GLY A 48 -2.10 -6.22 8.03
CA GLY A 48 -3.34 -6.58 7.34
C GLY A 48 -3.18 -7.73 6.36
N SER A 49 -4.32 -8.27 5.93
CA SER A 49 -4.39 -9.28 4.86
C SER A 49 -5.72 -9.22 4.14
N GLY A 50 -5.78 -9.86 2.97
CA GLY A 50 -7.00 -9.92 2.15
C GLY A 50 -8.12 -10.79 2.73
N ILE A 51 -7.91 -11.43 3.89
CA ILE A 51 -8.88 -12.35 4.51
C ILE A 51 -9.06 -12.11 6.02
N GLU A 52 -8.48 -11.06 6.58
CA GLU A 52 -8.46 -10.83 8.04
C GLU A 52 -9.82 -10.47 8.64
N GLN A 53 -10.77 -10.05 7.84
CA GLN A 53 -12.11 -9.63 8.26
C GLN A 53 -13.18 -10.33 7.45
N ASP A 54 -14.29 -10.69 8.11
CA ASP A 54 -15.45 -11.31 7.45
C ASP A 54 -15.98 -10.47 6.28
N GLY A 55 -15.88 -9.14 6.37
CA GLY A 55 -16.26 -8.22 5.30
C GLY A 55 -15.40 -8.33 4.03
N TYR A 56 -14.25 -9.00 4.09
CA TYR A 56 -13.40 -9.24 2.93
C TYR A 56 -13.74 -10.56 2.21
N HIS A 57 -14.69 -11.32 2.75
CA HIS A 57 -15.21 -12.52 2.11
C HIS A 57 -16.14 -12.14 0.95
N GLY A 58 -15.70 -12.43 -0.25
CA GLY A 58 -16.36 -11.96 -1.47
C GLY A 58 -17.64 -12.70 -1.87
N GLU A 59 -18.09 -13.73 -1.14
CA GLU A 59 -19.22 -14.56 -1.54
C GLU A 59 -20.51 -13.75 -1.72
N ASN A 60 -20.89 -12.98 -0.70
CA ASN A 60 -22.14 -12.22 -0.73
C ASN A 60 -22.12 -11.13 -1.81
N ILE A 61 -21.04 -10.33 -1.86
CA ILE A 61 -20.93 -9.25 -2.84
C ILE A 61 -20.88 -9.80 -4.27
N SER A 62 -20.24 -10.94 -4.46
CA SER A 62 -20.14 -11.60 -5.76
C SER A 62 -21.49 -12.10 -6.23
N ARG A 63 -22.23 -12.78 -5.34
CA ARG A 63 -23.56 -13.36 -5.63
C ARG A 63 -24.61 -12.28 -5.86
N GLU A 64 -24.76 -11.35 -4.91
CA GLU A 64 -25.82 -10.33 -4.94
C GLU A 64 -25.51 -9.23 -5.98
N GLY A 65 -24.25 -8.86 -6.12
CA GLY A 65 -23.80 -7.84 -7.08
C GLY A 65 -23.60 -8.37 -8.50
N ASN A 66 -23.63 -9.69 -8.69
CA ASN A 66 -23.24 -10.35 -9.95
C ASN A 66 -21.91 -9.82 -10.51
N ILE A 67 -20.91 -9.73 -9.64
CA ILE A 67 -19.55 -9.25 -9.95
C ILE A 67 -18.52 -10.34 -9.65
N VAL A 68 -17.32 -10.20 -10.18
CA VAL A 68 -16.15 -10.94 -9.71
C VAL A 68 -15.44 -10.10 -8.65
N PHE A 69 -15.27 -10.66 -7.47
CA PHE A 69 -14.56 -10.01 -6.37
C PHE A 69 -13.18 -10.67 -6.17
N CYS A 70 -12.16 -9.86 -6.02
CA CYS A 70 -10.81 -10.31 -5.72
C CYS A 70 -10.30 -9.61 -4.46
N SER A 71 -9.71 -10.35 -3.51
CA SER A 71 -8.90 -9.77 -2.45
C SER A 71 -7.45 -10.20 -2.62
N ILE A 72 -6.51 -9.31 -2.36
CA ILE A 72 -5.09 -9.56 -2.62
C ILE A 72 -4.24 -9.36 -1.37
N ASN A 73 -3.15 -10.10 -1.30
CA ASN A 73 -2.05 -9.87 -0.38
C ASN A 73 -0.86 -9.25 -1.12
N HIS A 74 -0.06 -8.49 -0.40
CA HIS A 74 1.17 -7.89 -0.89
C HIS A 74 2.15 -7.71 0.27
N ARG A 75 3.42 -7.53 0.00
CA ARG A 75 4.44 -7.31 1.03
C ARG A 75 4.20 -6.00 1.77
N LEU A 76 4.41 -6.03 3.08
CA LEU A 76 4.13 -4.95 4.02
C LEU A 76 5.37 -4.61 4.86
N GLY A 77 5.32 -3.45 5.54
CA GLY A 77 6.36 -3.00 6.43
C GLY A 77 7.74 -2.93 5.76
N PRO A 78 8.82 -3.20 6.49
CA PRO A 78 10.15 -3.14 5.92
C PRO A 78 10.40 -4.19 4.82
N ILE A 79 9.64 -5.30 4.81
CA ILE A 79 9.76 -6.32 3.73
C ILE A 79 9.24 -5.78 2.40
N GLY A 80 8.22 -4.90 2.45
CA GLY A 80 7.62 -4.29 1.26
C GLY A 80 8.20 -2.94 0.86
N PHE A 81 8.89 -2.24 1.79
CA PHE A 81 9.18 -0.82 1.63
C PHE A 81 10.55 -0.35 2.16
N SER A 82 11.53 -1.25 2.33
CA SER A 82 12.90 -0.84 2.63
C SER A 82 13.59 -0.32 1.37
N ASP A 83 13.86 0.98 1.32
CA ASP A 83 14.57 1.58 0.20
C ASP A 83 16.09 1.36 0.33
N LEU A 84 16.55 0.29 -0.30
CA LEU A 84 17.95 -0.10 -0.36
C LEU A 84 18.65 0.40 -1.63
N SER A 85 17.98 1.22 -2.44
CA SER A 85 18.54 1.72 -3.71
C SER A 85 19.79 2.57 -3.52
N GLY A 86 19.91 3.27 -2.39
CA GLY A 86 21.09 4.07 -2.05
C GLY A 86 22.35 3.23 -1.80
N VAL A 87 22.21 1.99 -1.34
CA VAL A 87 23.33 1.09 -1.00
C VAL A 87 23.49 -0.07 -1.98
N GLY A 88 22.41 -0.47 -2.67
CA GLY A 88 22.38 -1.62 -3.58
C GLY A 88 22.38 -1.26 -5.06
N GLY A 89 22.34 0.04 -5.37
CA GLY A 89 22.36 0.53 -6.76
C GLY A 89 21.22 -0.01 -7.61
N GLU A 90 21.50 -0.25 -8.88
CA GLU A 90 20.48 -0.65 -9.89
C GLU A 90 19.72 -1.94 -9.53
N ALA A 91 20.39 -2.92 -8.93
CA ALA A 91 19.77 -4.18 -8.54
C ALA A 91 18.66 -4.02 -7.46
N TYR A 92 18.72 -2.94 -6.69
CA TYR A 92 17.79 -2.65 -5.60
C TYR A 92 16.97 -1.38 -5.84
N LYS A 93 16.95 -0.86 -7.06
CA LYS A 93 16.28 0.40 -7.39
C LYS A 93 14.80 0.45 -7.03
N ASP A 94 14.12 -0.69 -7.05
CA ASP A 94 12.68 -0.80 -6.78
C ASP A 94 12.38 -1.22 -5.34
N SER A 95 13.40 -1.47 -4.51
CA SER A 95 13.25 -2.06 -3.18
C SER A 95 12.34 -1.27 -2.23
N GLY A 96 12.29 0.04 -2.37
CA GLY A 96 11.40 0.92 -1.60
C GLY A 96 9.91 0.81 -1.97
N ASN A 97 9.59 0.16 -3.09
CA ASN A 97 8.23 0.10 -3.63
C ASN A 97 7.74 -1.31 -3.96
N VAL A 98 8.45 -2.35 -3.52
CA VAL A 98 8.08 -3.73 -3.91
C VAL A 98 6.68 -4.12 -3.45
N GLY A 99 6.21 -3.61 -2.30
CA GLY A 99 4.83 -3.84 -1.86
C GLY A 99 3.77 -3.26 -2.79
N MET A 100 4.06 -2.11 -3.43
CA MET A 100 3.18 -1.54 -4.45
C MET A 100 3.29 -2.29 -5.79
N LEU A 101 4.48 -2.73 -6.13
CA LEU A 101 4.71 -3.54 -7.34
C LEU A 101 4.04 -4.92 -7.24
N ASP A 102 3.89 -5.48 -6.04
CA ASP A 102 3.10 -6.69 -5.79
C ASP A 102 1.62 -6.47 -6.15
N ILE A 103 1.06 -5.31 -5.80
CA ILE A 103 -0.31 -4.94 -6.19
C ILE A 103 -0.41 -4.83 -7.72
N ILE A 104 0.56 -4.21 -8.38
CA ILE A 104 0.61 -4.15 -9.84
C ILE A 104 0.69 -5.55 -10.46
N ALA A 105 1.49 -6.45 -9.88
CA ALA A 105 1.57 -7.84 -10.34
C ALA A 105 0.22 -8.57 -10.21
N ALA A 106 -0.48 -8.39 -9.09
CA ALA A 106 -1.82 -8.94 -8.90
C ALA A 106 -2.83 -8.37 -9.91
N LEU A 107 -2.78 -7.06 -10.19
CA LEU A 107 -3.64 -6.44 -11.20
C LEU A 107 -3.33 -6.95 -12.63
N ARG A 108 -2.08 -7.21 -12.96
CA ARG A 108 -1.71 -7.88 -14.22
C ARG A 108 -2.27 -9.29 -14.30
N TRP A 109 -2.16 -10.05 -13.19
CA TRP A 109 -2.76 -11.37 -13.13
C TRP A 109 -4.29 -11.32 -13.35
N VAL A 110 -4.97 -10.35 -12.71
CA VAL A 110 -6.41 -10.11 -12.93
C VAL A 110 -6.68 -9.81 -14.40
N HIS A 111 -5.93 -8.89 -15.00
CA HIS A 111 -6.07 -8.56 -16.43
C HIS A 111 -5.96 -9.80 -17.33
N ASP A 112 -4.98 -10.66 -17.08
CA ASP A 112 -4.65 -11.78 -17.95
C ASP A 112 -5.57 -13.01 -17.73
N ASN A 113 -6.16 -13.14 -16.52
CA ASN A 113 -6.83 -14.40 -16.13
C ASN A 113 -8.30 -14.26 -15.78
N ILE A 114 -8.79 -13.06 -15.43
CA ILE A 114 -10.11 -12.90 -14.81
C ILE A 114 -11.27 -13.27 -15.76
N ALA A 115 -11.04 -13.27 -17.05
CA ALA A 115 -12.02 -13.73 -18.04
C ALA A 115 -12.40 -15.21 -17.85
N ASN A 116 -11.47 -16.05 -17.36
CA ASN A 116 -11.74 -17.46 -17.05
C ASN A 116 -12.71 -17.60 -15.84
N PHE A 117 -12.78 -16.56 -15.02
CA PHE A 117 -13.71 -16.46 -13.89
C PHE A 117 -14.97 -15.66 -14.23
N GLY A 118 -15.26 -15.43 -15.50
CA GLY A 118 -16.41 -14.70 -15.99
C GLY A 118 -16.36 -13.19 -15.76
N GLY A 119 -15.18 -12.64 -15.44
CA GLY A 119 -14.92 -11.21 -15.25
C GLY A 119 -14.52 -10.50 -16.55
N ASP A 120 -14.67 -9.19 -16.56
CA ASP A 120 -14.23 -8.32 -17.65
C ASP A 120 -12.92 -7.62 -17.28
N PRO A 121 -11.77 -7.99 -17.90
CA PRO A 121 -10.51 -7.29 -17.65
C PRO A 121 -10.53 -5.82 -18.06
N GLY A 122 -11.48 -5.40 -18.92
CA GLY A 122 -11.72 -4.00 -19.30
C GLY A 122 -12.63 -3.24 -18.33
N ASN A 123 -13.06 -3.84 -17.21
CA ASN A 123 -13.96 -3.22 -16.25
C ASN A 123 -13.56 -3.54 -14.79
N VAL A 124 -12.34 -3.14 -14.44
CA VAL A 124 -11.72 -3.39 -13.13
C VAL A 124 -11.80 -2.13 -12.26
N THR A 125 -12.40 -2.27 -11.09
CA THR A 125 -12.43 -1.24 -10.04
C THR A 125 -11.51 -1.67 -8.90
N VAL A 126 -10.58 -0.82 -8.49
CA VAL A 126 -9.81 -1.00 -7.25
C VAL A 126 -10.48 -0.26 -6.12
N MET A 127 -10.61 -0.90 -4.96
CA MET A 127 -11.25 -0.33 -3.78
C MET A 127 -10.50 -0.72 -2.52
N GLY A 128 -10.44 0.20 -1.55
CA GLY A 128 -9.80 -0.08 -0.28
C GLY A 128 -10.15 0.94 0.79
N GLN A 129 -10.00 0.54 2.06
CA GLN A 129 -10.32 1.35 3.22
C GLN A 129 -9.07 1.61 4.06
N SER A 130 -8.96 2.80 4.67
CA SER A 130 -7.81 3.20 5.49
C SER A 130 -6.51 3.11 4.67
N GLY A 131 -5.50 2.36 5.13
CA GLY A 131 -4.30 2.06 4.35
C GLY A 131 -4.60 1.48 2.95
N GLY A 132 -5.73 0.76 2.80
CA GLY A 132 -6.22 0.30 1.50
C GLY A 132 -6.63 1.44 0.58
N GLY A 133 -7.30 2.46 1.13
CA GLY A 133 -7.60 3.70 0.40
C GLY A 133 -6.33 4.43 -0.05
N SER A 134 -5.32 4.50 0.81
CA SER A 134 -4.01 5.06 0.46
C SER A 134 -3.31 4.25 -0.65
N LYS A 135 -3.41 2.91 -0.61
CA LYS A 135 -2.91 2.03 -1.69
C LYS A 135 -3.64 2.28 -3.00
N VAL A 136 -4.98 2.45 -2.96
CA VAL A 136 -5.78 2.81 -4.14
C VAL A 136 -5.29 4.11 -4.76
N CYS A 137 -5.12 5.18 -3.96
CA CYS A 137 -4.60 6.46 -4.44
C CYS A 137 -3.21 6.31 -5.06
N THR A 138 -2.33 5.55 -4.41
CA THR A 138 -0.97 5.33 -4.91
C THR A 138 -0.98 4.54 -6.23
N VAL A 139 -1.76 3.45 -6.32
CA VAL A 139 -1.91 2.66 -7.55
C VAL A 139 -2.42 3.52 -8.70
N ALA A 140 -3.43 4.37 -8.44
CA ALA A 140 -3.98 5.26 -9.46
C ALA A 140 -3.00 6.37 -9.89
N ALA A 141 -1.92 6.60 -9.12
CA ALA A 141 -0.83 7.50 -9.49
C ALA A 141 0.34 6.78 -10.21
N MET A 142 0.37 5.44 -10.20
CA MET A 142 1.47 4.66 -10.80
C MET A 142 1.27 4.46 -12.30
N PRO A 143 2.24 4.80 -13.16
CA PRO A 143 2.17 4.55 -14.61
C PRO A 143 1.91 3.07 -14.95
N ALA A 144 2.46 2.17 -14.14
CA ALA A 144 2.33 0.72 -14.34
C ALA A 144 0.89 0.18 -14.18
N ALA A 145 -0.02 0.98 -13.61
CA ALA A 145 -1.44 0.64 -13.47
C ALA A 145 -2.28 1.03 -14.71
N LYS A 146 -1.68 1.75 -15.68
CA LYS A 146 -2.36 2.16 -16.92
C LYS A 146 -2.90 0.96 -17.68
N GLY A 147 -4.21 0.95 -17.95
CA GLY A 147 -4.89 -0.15 -18.62
C GLY A 147 -5.23 -1.35 -17.72
N LEU A 148 -4.75 -1.40 -16.49
CA LEU A 148 -5.07 -2.46 -15.53
C LEU A 148 -6.25 -2.09 -14.62
N ILE A 149 -6.48 -0.81 -14.40
CA ILE A 149 -7.59 -0.28 -13.60
C ILE A 149 -8.44 0.68 -14.44
N HIS A 150 -9.74 0.72 -14.15
CA HIS A 150 -10.72 1.51 -14.88
C HIS A 150 -11.51 2.45 -13.97
N ARG A 151 -11.53 2.17 -12.66
CA ARG A 151 -12.12 3.01 -11.60
C ARG A 151 -11.39 2.78 -10.30
N ALA A 152 -11.46 3.75 -9.39
CA ALA A 152 -10.84 3.67 -8.08
C ALA A 152 -11.77 4.21 -6.99
N VAL A 153 -11.80 3.55 -5.83
CA VAL A 153 -12.63 3.94 -4.68
C VAL A 153 -11.75 3.93 -3.43
N ALA A 154 -11.46 5.10 -2.89
CA ALA A 154 -10.68 5.28 -1.67
C ALA A 154 -11.60 5.63 -0.50
N LEU A 155 -11.68 4.74 0.49
CA LEU A 155 -12.51 4.89 1.68
C LEU A 155 -11.64 5.25 2.88
N SER A 156 -11.82 6.42 3.47
CA SER A 156 -11.13 6.87 4.70
C SER A 156 -9.60 6.67 4.64
N GLY A 157 -9.00 6.93 3.50
CA GLY A 157 -7.56 6.67 3.28
C GLY A 157 -6.97 7.48 2.14
N SER A 158 -7.54 8.64 1.85
CA SER A 158 -7.05 9.52 0.78
C SER A 158 -5.60 9.94 1.03
N THR A 159 -4.73 9.67 0.07
CA THR A 159 -3.31 10.04 0.11
C THR A 159 -2.96 10.78 -1.18
N VAL A 160 -2.14 11.82 -1.05
CA VAL A 160 -1.78 12.71 -2.16
C VAL A 160 -0.28 12.71 -2.46
N GLY A 161 0.48 11.80 -1.87
CA GLY A 161 1.92 11.71 -2.09
C GLY A 161 2.53 10.50 -1.40
N ALA A 162 3.81 10.26 -1.67
CA ALA A 162 4.62 9.19 -1.10
C ALA A 162 5.80 9.77 -0.30
N SER A 163 6.57 8.91 0.34
CA SER A 163 7.72 9.31 1.15
C SER A 163 8.86 9.84 0.27
N ASP A 164 9.58 10.85 0.79
CA ASP A 164 10.76 11.39 0.13
C ASP A 164 11.87 10.34 0.02
N GLN A 165 12.41 10.17 -1.19
CA GLN A 165 13.41 9.13 -1.46
C GLN A 165 14.77 9.41 -0.80
N VAL A 166 15.13 10.66 -0.57
CA VAL A 166 16.38 10.99 0.10
C VAL A 166 16.39 10.45 1.52
N MET A 167 15.25 10.58 2.21
CA MET A 167 15.11 10.09 3.58
C MET A 167 14.98 8.57 3.64
N THR A 168 14.24 7.95 2.73
CA THR A 168 14.08 6.49 2.73
C THR A 168 15.37 5.76 2.42
N ARG A 169 16.22 6.31 1.54
CA ARG A 169 17.59 5.82 1.29
C ARG A 169 18.47 5.87 2.52
N LYS A 170 18.38 6.94 3.32
CA LYS A 170 19.11 7.02 4.60
C LYS A 170 18.65 5.91 5.56
N VAL A 171 17.36 5.65 5.67
CA VAL A 171 16.87 4.51 6.47
C VAL A 171 17.47 3.20 5.96
N GLY A 172 17.56 2.99 4.65
CA GLY A 172 18.21 1.83 4.05
C GLY A 172 19.69 1.68 4.46
N GLU A 173 20.44 2.78 4.53
CA GLU A 173 21.82 2.76 5.04
C GLU A 173 21.89 2.34 6.52
N TYR A 174 20.95 2.84 7.33
CA TYR A 174 20.86 2.47 8.75
C TYR A 174 20.47 1.01 8.94
N ILE A 175 19.58 0.46 8.10
CA ILE A 175 19.24 -0.97 8.11
C ILE A 175 20.50 -1.81 7.90
N LEU A 176 21.31 -1.44 6.94
CA LEU A 176 22.55 -2.17 6.66
C LEU A 176 23.54 -2.13 7.84
N ARG A 177 23.69 -0.95 8.46
CA ARG A 177 24.53 -0.77 9.67
C ARG A 177 24.02 -1.58 10.85
N GLU A 178 22.72 -1.52 11.15
CA GLU A 178 22.10 -2.27 12.26
C GLU A 178 22.16 -3.80 12.04
N ALA A 179 22.16 -4.26 10.78
CA ALA A 179 22.38 -5.64 10.43
C ALA A 179 23.86 -6.07 10.52
N GLY A 180 24.80 -5.15 10.75
CA GLY A 180 26.23 -5.43 10.75
C GLY A 180 26.78 -5.84 9.37
N LEU A 181 26.14 -5.39 8.29
CA LEU A 181 26.47 -5.75 6.92
C LEU A 181 27.10 -4.59 6.16
N THR A 182 27.86 -4.91 5.13
CA THR A 182 28.36 -3.96 4.14
C THR A 182 27.53 -4.00 2.86
N ALA A 183 27.67 -2.99 2.00
CA ALA A 183 26.96 -2.94 0.71
C ALA A 183 27.23 -4.19 -0.16
N SER A 184 28.44 -4.76 -0.11
CA SER A 184 28.77 -6.01 -0.82
C SER A 184 28.12 -7.26 -0.25
N GLN A 185 27.46 -7.16 0.89
CA GLN A 185 26.78 -8.27 1.60
C GLN A 185 25.26 -8.06 1.66
N LEU A 186 24.73 -7.15 0.87
CA LEU A 186 23.32 -6.76 0.92
C LEU A 186 22.35 -7.93 0.69
N ASP A 187 22.75 -8.89 -0.12
CA ASP A 187 22.01 -10.13 -0.36
C ASP A 187 21.77 -10.97 0.92
N LYS A 188 22.62 -10.81 1.93
CA LYS A 188 22.47 -11.51 3.21
C LYS A 188 21.24 -11.03 4.00
N LEU A 189 20.75 -9.79 3.77
CA LEU A 189 19.51 -9.31 4.37
C LEU A 189 18.32 -10.25 4.05
N GLN A 190 18.30 -10.85 2.86
CA GLN A 190 17.24 -11.76 2.45
C GLN A 190 17.26 -13.10 3.23
N ARG A 191 18.35 -13.43 3.91
CA ARG A 191 18.52 -14.65 4.69
C ARG A 191 18.25 -14.45 6.18
N ILE A 192 18.15 -13.21 6.64
CA ILE A 192 17.82 -12.89 8.02
C ILE A 192 16.38 -13.34 8.28
N PRO A 193 16.11 -14.08 9.39
CA PRO A 193 14.74 -14.41 9.77
C PRO A 193 13.86 -13.17 9.83
N TRP A 194 12.62 -13.28 9.36
CA TRP A 194 11.76 -12.11 9.17
C TRP A 194 11.55 -11.28 10.45
N ARG A 195 11.41 -11.90 11.61
CA ARG A 195 11.26 -11.20 12.91
C ARG A 195 12.48 -10.37 13.22
N GLU A 196 13.65 -10.97 13.08
CA GLU A 196 14.93 -10.30 13.30
C GLU A 196 15.10 -9.13 12.31
N TYR A 197 14.69 -9.32 11.05
CA TYR A 197 14.73 -8.23 10.05
C TYR A 197 13.79 -7.08 10.42
N LEU A 198 12.58 -7.36 10.94
CA LEU A 198 11.68 -6.31 11.46
C LEU A 198 12.33 -5.53 12.60
N ASP A 199 12.90 -6.22 13.58
CA ASP A 199 13.56 -5.59 14.72
C ASP A 199 14.77 -4.73 14.29
N ILE A 200 15.55 -5.20 13.33
CA ILE A 200 16.66 -4.43 12.72
C ILE A 200 16.12 -3.18 12.05
N ALA A 201 15.10 -3.32 11.21
CA ALA A 201 14.55 -2.23 10.44
C ALA A 201 13.88 -1.16 11.34
N ASP A 202 13.20 -1.57 12.40
CA ASP A 202 12.58 -0.66 13.36
C ASP A 202 13.65 0.12 14.14
N ARG A 203 14.69 -0.54 14.62
CA ARG A 203 15.83 0.15 15.29
C ARG A 203 16.53 1.11 14.34
N ALA A 204 16.78 0.69 13.10
CA ALA A 204 17.41 1.51 12.07
C ALA A 204 16.59 2.76 11.75
N CYS A 205 15.29 2.57 11.58
CA CYS A 205 14.36 3.66 11.31
C CYS A 205 14.33 4.67 12.46
N LYS A 206 14.17 4.20 13.71
CA LYS A 206 14.17 5.04 14.89
C LYS A 206 15.46 5.85 15.02
N LYS A 207 16.61 5.20 14.91
CA LYS A 207 17.93 5.83 15.01
C LYS A 207 18.18 6.85 13.90
N CYS A 208 17.77 6.52 12.66
CA CYS A 208 17.87 7.46 11.55
C CYS A 208 17.08 8.75 11.82
N TRP A 209 15.86 8.64 12.33
CA TRP A 209 15.03 9.79 12.65
C TRP A 209 15.58 10.61 13.82
N GLU A 210 16.05 9.95 14.87
CA GLU A 210 16.68 10.61 16.02
C GLU A 210 17.91 11.43 15.58
N ASP A 211 18.79 10.84 14.78
CA ASP A 211 20.00 11.50 14.26
C ASP A 211 19.67 12.68 13.30
N GLN A 212 18.50 12.66 12.65
CA GLN A 212 18.04 13.76 11.81
C GLN A 212 17.18 14.80 12.57
N GLY A 213 16.94 14.60 13.87
CA GLY A 213 16.10 15.49 14.67
C GLY A 213 14.63 15.53 14.26
N ILE A 214 14.14 14.45 13.66
CA ILE A 214 12.77 14.38 13.13
C ILE A 214 11.92 13.47 14.03
N SER A 215 10.77 13.98 14.46
CA SER A 215 9.78 13.16 15.18
C SER A 215 9.18 12.11 14.23
N MET A 216 9.39 10.84 14.53
CA MET A 216 8.96 9.71 13.72
C MET A 216 7.43 9.61 13.67
N ARG A 217 6.83 9.77 12.48
CA ARG A 217 5.39 9.59 12.27
C ARG A 217 5.06 8.53 11.20
N ARG A 218 6.00 8.21 10.32
CA ARG A 218 5.85 7.15 9.31
C ARG A 218 7.09 6.26 9.34
N THR A 219 6.88 4.94 9.35
CA THR A 219 7.97 3.97 9.33
C THR A 219 8.29 3.55 7.89
N PHE A 220 7.52 2.66 7.33
CA PHE A 220 7.71 2.09 6.00
C PHE A 220 6.45 2.26 5.16
N GLY A 221 6.62 2.69 3.93
CA GLY A 221 5.53 2.93 2.99
C GLY A 221 6.06 3.35 1.63
N PRO A 222 5.17 3.63 0.67
CA PRO A 222 5.54 3.99 -0.68
C PRO A 222 6.54 5.16 -0.76
N VAL A 223 7.47 5.06 -1.69
CA VAL A 223 8.56 6.01 -1.93
C VAL A 223 8.36 6.71 -3.26
N ALA A 224 8.42 8.03 -3.25
CA ALA A 224 8.40 8.85 -4.45
C ALA A 224 9.75 8.73 -5.18
N ASP A 225 9.91 7.67 -5.98
CA ASP A 225 11.14 7.35 -6.71
C ASP A 225 11.18 7.92 -8.13
N ASP A 226 10.12 8.65 -8.50
CA ASP A 226 9.94 9.30 -9.80
C ASP A 226 10.14 8.36 -11.01
N ARG A 227 9.90 7.09 -10.77
CA ARG A 227 9.93 6.00 -11.75
C ARG A 227 8.68 5.12 -11.63
N ASN A 228 8.43 4.58 -10.44
CA ASN A 228 7.25 3.78 -10.13
C ASN A 228 6.13 4.66 -9.57
N ILE A 229 6.49 5.63 -8.74
CA ILE A 229 5.58 6.54 -8.04
C ILE A 229 6.08 7.97 -8.26
N PRO A 230 5.20 8.87 -8.74
CA PRO A 230 5.58 10.25 -9.04
C PRO A 230 6.06 10.98 -7.78
N ALA A 231 7.06 11.84 -7.97
CA ALA A 231 7.46 12.81 -6.95
C ALA A 231 6.40 13.92 -6.84
N GLY A 232 6.30 14.51 -5.65
CA GLY A 232 5.35 15.59 -5.37
C GLY A 232 3.92 15.12 -5.11
N VAL A 233 2.98 15.99 -5.42
CA VAL A 233 1.55 15.76 -5.17
C VAL A 233 0.95 14.91 -6.30
N PHE A 234 0.29 13.81 -5.96
CA PHE A 234 -0.41 12.96 -6.91
C PHE A 234 -1.49 13.78 -7.65
N TYR A 235 -1.67 13.52 -8.93
CA TYR A 235 -2.69 14.15 -9.78
C TYR A 235 -2.55 15.67 -9.97
N SER A 236 -1.44 16.28 -9.55
CA SER A 236 -1.20 17.73 -9.76
C SER A 236 -0.98 18.09 -11.24
N GLY A 237 -0.66 17.12 -12.09
CA GLY A 237 -0.25 17.34 -13.47
C GLY A 237 1.20 17.82 -13.61
N GLU A 238 1.94 17.95 -12.53
CA GLU A 238 3.33 18.41 -12.53
C GLU A 238 4.33 17.26 -12.77
N SER A 239 3.91 16.00 -12.54
CA SER A 239 4.76 14.85 -12.78
C SER A 239 4.92 14.55 -14.26
N HIS A 240 6.14 14.17 -14.68
CA HIS A 240 6.41 13.67 -16.01
C HIS A 240 5.91 12.22 -16.22
N LEU A 241 5.50 11.53 -15.14
CA LEU A 241 4.96 10.18 -15.21
C LEU A 241 3.49 10.21 -15.64
N GLU A 242 3.17 9.43 -16.65
CA GLU A 242 1.80 9.29 -17.15
C GLU A 242 0.98 8.33 -16.29
N SER A 243 0.34 8.85 -15.26
CA SER A 243 -0.59 8.10 -14.42
C SER A 243 -1.87 7.72 -15.18
N PRO A 244 -2.56 6.63 -14.79
CA PRO A 244 -3.88 6.34 -15.34
C PRO A 244 -4.87 7.45 -15.01
N VAL A 245 -5.64 7.87 -16.01
CA VAL A 245 -6.75 8.81 -15.81
C VAL A 245 -8.03 7.99 -15.69
N VAL A 246 -8.47 7.76 -14.46
CA VAL A 246 -9.67 6.96 -14.16
C VAL A 246 -10.60 7.73 -13.24
N PRO A 247 -11.94 7.52 -13.33
CA PRO A 247 -12.88 8.04 -12.35
C PRO A 247 -12.55 7.54 -10.95
N MET A 248 -12.55 8.46 -9.97
CA MET A 248 -12.25 8.16 -8.57
C MET A 248 -13.38 8.61 -7.65
N ILE A 249 -13.68 7.79 -6.64
CA ILE A 249 -14.57 8.13 -5.54
C ILE A 249 -13.72 8.21 -4.28
N PHE A 250 -13.81 9.34 -3.58
CA PHE A 250 -13.25 9.51 -2.25
C PHE A 250 -14.39 9.58 -1.24
N CYS A 251 -14.28 8.78 -0.18
CA CYS A 251 -15.26 8.72 0.88
C CYS A 251 -14.56 8.84 2.23
N THR A 252 -15.10 9.67 3.10
CA THR A 252 -14.67 9.81 4.50
C THR A 252 -15.88 9.67 5.41
N THR A 253 -15.65 9.24 6.65
CA THR A 253 -16.67 9.27 7.69
C THR A 253 -16.79 10.68 8.28
N PHE A 254 -17.88 10.95 8.99
CA PHE A 254 -18.10 12.23 9.66
C PHE A 254 -17.03 12.52 10.73
N HIS A 255 -16.63 11.47 11.45
CA HIS A 255 -15.57 11.49 12.44
C HIS A 255 -14.54 10.45 12.06
N GLU A 256 -13.44 10.89 11.46
CA GLU A 256 -12.29 10.05 11.20
C GLU A 256 -11.51 9.76 12.50
N TRP A 257 -10.63 8.77 12.43
CA TRP A 257 -9.79 8.40 13.55
C TRP A 257 -8.94 9.57 14.03
N ASN A 258 -9.14 9.93 15.29
CA ASN A 258 -8.30 10.91 15.98
C ASN A 258 -7.55 10.21 17.12
N PRO A 259 -6.23 9.98 17.00
CA PRO A 259 -5.46 9.27 17.99
C PRO A 259 -5.36 10.00 19.34
N ASN A 260 -5.58 11.31 19.38
CA ASN A 260 -5.26 12.15 20.52
C ASN A 260 -6.45 12.96 21.03
N ARG A 261 -7.62 12.34 21.16
CA ARG A 261 -8.83 13.01 21.71
C ARG A 261 -8.60 13.68 23.07
N ALA A 262 -7.61 13.24 23.82
CA ALA A 262 -7.26 13.79 25.15
C ALA A 262 -6.01 14.67 25.14
N ASP A 263 -5.46 15.02 23.97
CA ASP A 263 -4.29 15.89 23.88
C ASP A 263 -4.72 17.35 23.97
N ALA A 264 -4.47 17.97 25.13
CA ALA A 264 -4.76 19.38 25.35
C ALA A 264 -4.03 20.34 24.39
N ALA A 265 -2.98 19.88 23.71
CA ALA A 265 -2.31 20.65 22.67
C ALA A 265 -3.19 20.78 21.41
N LEU A 266 -4.07 19.81 21.17
CA LEU A 266 -4.99 19.85 20.01
C LEU A 266 -6.15 20.85 20.23
N GLU A 267 -6.53 21.14 21.48
CA GLU A 267 -7.54 22.15 21.78
C GLU A 267 -7.08 23.57 21.44
N LYS A 268 -5.77 23.78 21.35
CA LYS A 268 -5.13 25.05 21.03
C LYS A 268 -4.53 25.09 19.62
N ILE A 269 -4.81 24.07 18.82
CA ILE A 269 -4.20 23.96 17.49
C ILE A 269 -4.75 25.06 16.58
N THR A 270 -3.88 25.75 15.87
CA THR A 270 -4.25 26.71 14.83
C THR A 270 -4.63 25.97 13.54
N GLN A 271 -5.32 26.68 12.64
CA GLN A 271 -5.68 26.13 11.32
C GLN A 271 -4.45 25.63 10.56
N ASP A 272 -3.33 26.34 10.62
CA ASP A 272 -2.05 25.91 10.02
C ASP A 272 -1.52 24.64 10.68
N GLY A 273 -1.68 24.51 12.00
CA GLY A 273 -1.32 23.30 12.74
C GLY A 273 -2.20 22.10 12.38
N VAL A 274 -3.48 22.31 12.08
CA VAL A 274 -4.38 21.27 11.56
C VAL A 274 -3.90 20.75 10.22
N CYS A 275 -3.49 21.62 9.31
CA CYS A 275 -2.94 21.22 8.01
C CYS A 275 -1.68 20.36 8.09
N LEU A 276 -0.87 20.56 9.15
CA LEU A 276 0.33 19.73 9.40
C LEU A 276 0.00 18.34 9.97
N LEU A 277 -1.15 18.20 10.66
CA LEU A 277 -1.58 16.93 11.26
C LEU A 277 -2.37 16.06 10.30
N TYR A 278 -3.13 16.64 9.39
CA TYR A 278 -3.98 15.97 8.44
C TYR A 278 -3.40 16.09 7.03
N THR A 279 -2.89 15.02 6.50
CA THR A 279 -2.34 14.95 5.13
C THR A 279 -3.41 14.97 4.03
N SER A 280 -4.68 15.05 4.41
CA SER A 280 -5.79 15.20 3.47
C SER A 280 -6.71 16.32 3.96
N PRO A 281 -6.90 17.39 3.21
CA PRO A 281 -7.91 18.39 3.53
C PRO A 281 -9.30 17.69 3.49
N SER A 282 -10.06 17.86 4.56
CA SER A 282 -11.48 17.49 4.55
C SER A 282 -12.22 18.39 3.56
N PRO A 283 -13.23 17.89 2.83
CA PRO A 283 -14.08 18.75 2.00
C PRO A 283 -14.75 19.91 2.75
N ARG A 284 -14.66 19.95 4.09
CA ARG A 284 -15.14 21.02 4.95
C ARG A 284 -14.14 22.14 5.17
N ASP A 285 -12.86 21.88 4.95
CA ASP A 285 -11.81 22.87 5.16
C ASP A 285 -11.71 23.85 3.99
N THR A 286 -12.53 23.67 2.96
CA THR A 286 -12.60 24.50 1.76
C THR A 286 -13.83 25.43 1.71
N ARG A 287 -14.48 25.69 2.88
CA ARG A 287 -15.58 26.66 2.96
C ARG A 287 -15.23 27.86 3.83
#